data_cedb3660664499fa6bbf8bc46bbfe620
#
_entry.id   cedb3660664499fa6bbf8bc46bbfe620
#
_cell.length_a   1.000
_cell.length_b   1.000
_cell.length_c   1.000
_cell.angle_alpha   90.00
_cell.angle_beta   90.00
_cell.angle_gamma   90.00
#
_symmetry.space_group_name_H-M   'P 1'
#
loop_
_entity.id
_entity.type
_entity.pdbx_description
1 polymer ?
#
loop_
_entity_poly.entity_id
_entity_poly.type
_entity_poly.pdbx_seq_one_letter_code
_entity_poly.pdbx_strand_id
1 'polypeptide(L)'
;MKKIINESVDIIICDPPYNIGKDFGNNSDKQKMYEYLLWCDNWIAECLRILKPHGTLYIYGFSEILAFIRTRINCNVRWLIWHYTNKSTPSLNFWQRTHESILCCYKNKPIFNRDDVREPYTDTFLKNAAGKVRKSTIGRFSNGSKETIYTAHEGGALPRDVIKVPALAGGAGKKERVDHPTQKPLNLCDILIKASLNKNGQTLIVIPFVGSGSECVSAKNNNINYIGFEINNDYINIANTRLNEINN
;
A
#
# COMPACT_ATOMS: atom_id res chain seq x y z
N MET A 1 -6.35 -2.28 -19.32
CA MET A 1 -4.90 -2.06 -19.32
C MET A 1 -4.23 -2.29 -20.70
N LYS A 2 -4.69 -3.20 -21.54
CA LYS A 2 -4.08 -3.53 -22.87
C LYS A 2 -3.76 -2.34 -23.78
N LYS A 3 -4.49 -1.22 -23.67
CA LYS A 3 -4.26 0.02 -24.45
C LYS A 3 -3.19 0.95 -23.84
N ILE A 4 -2.70 0.68 -22.63
CA ILE A 4 -1.65 1.47 -22.00
C ILE A 4 -0.29 1.05 -22.58
N ILE A 5 0.53 2.04 -22.89
CA ILE A 5 1.87 1.85 -23.48
C ILE A 5 2.78 1.09 -22.48
N ASN A 6 3.67 0.25 -23.01
CA ASN A 6 4.67 -0.43 -22.18
C ASN A 6 5.54 0.61 -21.46
N GLU A 7 5.90 0.29 -20.19
CA GLU A 7 6.84 1.09 -19.39
C GLU A 7 6.50 2.59 -19.31
N SER A 8 5.19 2.91 -19.23
CA SER A 8 4.70 4.30 -19.19
C SER A 8 4.14 4.73 -17.82
N VAL A 9 3.96 3.80 -16.88
CA VAL A 9 3.30 4.03 -15.59
C VAL A 9 4.33 4.05 -14.46
N ASP A 10 4.27 5.07 -13.60
CA ASP A 10 5.20 5.23 -12.47
C ASP A 10 4.77 4.40 -11.26
N ILE A 11 3.48 4.41 -10.94
CA ILE A 11 2.93 3.73 -9.77
C ILE A 11 1.71 2.91 -10.19
N ILE A 12 1.63 1.68 -9.70
CA ILE A 12 0.43 0.84 -9.85
C ILE A 12 0.03 0.40 -8.45
N ILE A 13 -1.27 0.55 -8.11
CA ILE A 13 -1.80 0.10 -6.82
C ILE A 13 -2.97 -0.83 -7.09
N CYS A 14 -2.83 -2.08 -6.64
CA CYS A 14 -3.80 -3.15 -6.85
C CYS A 14 -4.40 -3.59 -5.51
N ASP A 15 -5.72 -3.46 -5.38
CA ASP A 15 -6.52 -4.05 -4.30
C ASP A 15 -7.49 -5.09 -4.88
N PRO A 16 -6.97 -6.23 -5.38
CA PRO A 16 -7.81 -7.24 -6.04
C PRO A 16 -8.73 -7.93 -5.03
N PRO A 17 -9.82 -8.59 -5.45
CA PRO A 17 -10.54 -9.55 -4.61
C PRO A 17 -9.56 -10.60 -4.04
N TYR A 18 -9.68 -10.93 -2.73
CA TYR A 18 -8.70 -11.79 -2.03
C TYR A 18 -9.04 -13.29 -2.06
N ASN A 19 -10.10 -13.66 -2.75
CA ASN A 19 -10.64 -15.03 -2.80
C ASN A 19 -11.06 -15.60 -1.43
N ILE A 20 -11.65 -14.74 -0.60
CA ILE A 20 -12.09 -15.06 0.78
C ILE A 20 -13.61 -15.14 0.93
N GLY A 21 -14.34 -15.09 -0.19
CA GLY A 21 -15.80 -15.17 -0.24
C GLY A 21 -16.52 -13.88 0.15
N LYS A 22 -15.90 -12.72 -0.05
CA LYS A 22 -16.58 -11.43 0.06
C LYS A 22 -17.47 -11.17 -1.14
N ASP A 23 -18.64 -10.62 -0.88
CA ASP A 23 -19.54 -10.18 -1.96
C ASP A 23 -19.11 -8.79 -2.45
N PHE A 24 -18.68 -8.75 -3.71
CA PHE A 24 -18.39 -7.52 -4.45
C PHE A 24 -19.45 -7.27 -5.55
N GLY A 25 -20.65 -7.87 -5.40
CA GLY A 25 -21.75 -7.74 -6.35
C GLY A 25 -21.69 -8.70 -7.56
N ASN A 26 -20.74 -9.64 -7.59
CA ASN A 26 -20.54 -10.55 -8.73
C ASN A 26 -20.21 -12.02 -8.35
N ASN A 27 -20.26 -12.38 -7.08
CA ASN A 27 -19.95 -13.71 -6.54
C ASN A 27 -18.59 -14.32 -6.98
N SER A 28 -17.66 -13.50 -7.47
CA SER A 28 -16.40 -13.94 -8.05
C SER A 28 -15.26 -14.14 -7.03
N ASP A 29 -15.46 -13.77 -5.77
CA ASP A 29 -14.42 -13.84 -4.72
C ASP A 29 -14.38 -15.21 -4.00
N LYS A 30 -14.87 -16.27 -4.66
CA LYS A 30 -14.82 -17.65 -4.16
C LYS A 30 -14.54 -18.63 -5.29
N GLN A 31 -13.32 -18.61 -5.77
CA GLN A 31 -12.85 -19.48 -6.85
C GLN A 31 -11.97 -20.59 -6.28
N LYS A 32 -11.78 -21.68 -7.06
CA LYS A 32 -10.70 -22.62 -6.75
C LYS A 32 -9.37 -21.90 -6.79
N MET A 33 -8.48 -22.19 -5.86
CA MET A 33 -7.19 -21.47 -5.72
C MET A 33 -6.39 -21.44 -7.02
N TYR A 34 -6.38 -22.55 -7.77
CA TYR A 34 -5.68 -22.62 -9.05
C TYR A 34 -6.24 -21.63 -10.08
N GLU A 35 -7.56 -21.55 -10.24
CA GLU A 35 -8.23 -20.63 -11.17
C GLU A 35 -7.99 -19.17 -10.78
N TYR A 36 -8.10 -18.88 -9.49
CA TYR A 36 -7.78 -17.57 -8.95
C TYR A 36 -6.34 -17.13 -9.23
N LEU A 37 -5.36 -18.02 -9.06
CA LEU A 37 -3.97 -17.73 -9.31
C LEU A 37 -3.68 -17.53 -10.81
N LEU A 38 -4.31 -18.28 -11.70
CA LEU A 38 -4.23 -18.04 -13.15
C LEU A 38 -4.81 -16.68 -13.54
N TRP A 39 -5.92 -16.28 -12.92
CA TRP A 39 -6.46 -14.94 -13.10
C TRP A 39 -5.48 -13.88 -12.57
N CYS A 40 -4.83 -14.10 -11.44
CA CYS A 40 -3.81 -13.21 -10.92
C CYS A 40 -2.62 -13.05 -11.88
N ASP A 41 -2.13 -14.13 -12.48
CA ASP A 41 -1.03 -14.10 -13.45
C ASP A 41 -1.32 -13.13 -14.60
N ASN A 42 -2.56 -13.11 -15.11
CA ASN A 42 -2.94 -12.28 -16.24
C ASN A 42 -2.85 -10.78 -15.93
N TRP A 43 -3.42 -10.33 -14.80
CA TRP A 43 -3.38 -8.90 -14.48
C TRP A 43 -2.01 -8.46 -13.94
N ILE A 44 -1.27 -9.33 -13.24
CA ILE A 44 0.10 -9.07 -12.80
C ILE A 44 1.03 -8.89 -14.01
N ALA A 45 0.93 -9.75 -15.02
CA ALA A 45 1.71 -9.62 -16.25
C ALA A 45 1.46 -8.27 -16.95
N GLU A 46 0.20 -7.83 -17.03
CA GLU A 46 -0.14 -6.51 -17.59
C GLU A 46 0.38 -5.36 -16.73
N CYS A 47 0.29 -5.45 -15.40
CA CYS A 47 0.87 -4.47 -14.50
C CYS A 47 2.39 -4.35 -14.71
N LEU A 48 3.10 -5.47 -14.75
CA LEU A 48 4.54 -5.48 -14.96
C LEU A 48 4.92 -4.99 -16.38
N ARG A 49 4.09 -5.24 -17.39
CA ARG A 49 4.32 -4.73 -18.77
C ARG A 49 4.29 -3.21 -18.82
N ILE A 50 3.29 -2.59 -18.19
CA ILE A 50 3.09 -1.12 -18.24
C ILE A 50 3.95 -0.36 -17.23
N LEU A 51 4.48 -1.03 -16.19
CA LEU A 51 5.31 -0.43 -15.15
C LEU A 51 6.67 0.02 -15.69
N LYS A 52 7.04 1.26 -15.45
CA LYS A 52 8.37 1.79 -15.78
C LYS A 52 9.49 1.00 -15.08
N PRO A 53 10.74 1.02 -15.58
CA PRO A 53 11.87 0.32 -14.95
C PRO A 53 12.12 0.72 -13.49
N HIS A 54 11.90 1.98 -13.13
CA HIS A 54 12.05 2.53 -11.76
C HIS A 54 10.71 2.75 -11.06
N GLY A 55 9.61 2.27 -11.64
CA GLY A 55 8.28 2.35 -11.07
C GLY A 55 8.06 1.34 -9.94
N THR A 56 6.95 1.51 -9.21
CA THR A 56 6.55 0.64 -8.11
C THR A 56 5.14 0.11 -8.30
N LEU A 57 4.97 -1.20 -8.15
CA LEU A 57 3.68 -1.89 -8.10
C LEU A 57 3.41 -2.33 -6.66
N TYR A 58 2.31 -1.85 -6.09
CA TYR A 58 1.79 -2.29 -4.79
C TYR A 58 0.61 -3.25 -4.99
N ILE A 59 0.61 -4.37 -4.26
CA ILE A 59 -0.47 -5.35 -4.30
C ILE A 59 -0.89 -5.63 -2.85
N TYR A 60 -2.12 -5.25 -2.50
CA TYR A 60 -2.71 -5.55 -1.20
C TYR A 60 -3.19 -7.00 -1.14
N GLY A 61 -3.25 -7.54 0.05
CA GLY A 61 -3.85 -8.85 0.30
C GLY A 61 -3.59 -9.39 1.70
N PHE A 62 -4.25 -10.49 2.01
CA PHE A 62 -3.88 -11.27 3.19
C PHE A 62 -2.60 -12.06 2.93
N SER A 63 -1.76 -12.18 3.97
CA SER A 63 -0.46 -12.85 3.88
C SER A 63 -0.56 -14.25 3.27
N GLU A 64 -1.61 -14.99 3.62
CA GLU A 64 -1.85 -16.36 3.16
C GLU A 64 -2.04 -16.45 1.64
N ILE A 65 -2.72 -15.46 1.06
CA ILE A 65 -2.95 -15.38 -0.39
C ILE A 65 -1.74 -14.79 -1.11
N LEU A 66 -1.17 -13.71 -0.55
CA LEU A 66 0.00 -13.07 -1.14
C LEU A 66 1.23 -13.98 -1.16
N ALA A 67 1.32 -14.97 -0.26
CA ALA A 67 2.39 -15.98 -0.30
C ALA A 67 2.38 -16.77 -1.62
N PHE A 68 1.21 -17.17 -2.12
CA PHE A 68 1.08 -17.84 -3.43
C PHE A 68 1.32 -16.87 -4.59
N ILE A 69 0.80 -15.66 -4.50
CA ILE A 69 1.00 -14.62 -5.54
C ILE A 69 2.48 -14.27 -5.65
N ARG A 70 3.20 -14.13 -4.52
CA ARG A 70 4.63 -13.78 -4.50
C ARG A 70 5.49 -14.75 -5.30
N THR A 71 5.20 -16.04 -5.26
CA THR A 71 5.98 -17.05 -6.00
C THR A 71 5.79 -16.97 -7.52
N ARG A 72 4.81 -16.22 -8.00
CA ARG A 72 4.46 -16.03 -9.42
C ARG A 72 4.97 -14.69 -9.98
N ILE A 73 5.49 -13.82 -9.13
CA ILE A 73 6.01 -12.50 -9.53
C ILE A 73 7.49 -12.60 -9.85
N ASN A 74 7.86 -12.33 -11.10
CA ASN A 74 9.25 -12.35 -11.57
C ASN A 74 9.88 -10.94 -11.52
N CYS A 75 9.98 -10.37 -10.33
CA CYS A 75 10.73 -9.13 -10.06
C CYS A 75 11.10 -9.05 -8.58
N ASN A 76 11.83 -7.98 -8.18
CA ASN A 76 12.15 -7.74 -6.79
C ASN A 76 10.90 -7.41 -5.99
N VAL A 77 10.83 -7.86 -4.75
CA VAL A 77 9.69 -7.60 -3.86
C VAL A 77 10.17 -7.30 -2.45
N ARG A 78 9.67 -6.21 -1.87
CA ARG A 78 9.67 -5.94 -0.44
C ARG A 78 8.29 -6.23 0.12
N TRP A 79 8.20 -7.03 1.17
CA TRP A 79 6.95 -7.28 1.90
C TRP A 79 6.73 -6.14 2.89
N LEU A 80 5.59 -5.44 2.79
CA LEU A 80 5.15 -4.42 3.73
C LEU A 80 3.96 -4.94 4.52
N ILE A 81 3.80 -4.42 5.73
CA ILE A 81 2.68 -4.73 6.62
C ILE A 81 1.89 -3.44 6.89
N TRP A 82 0.63 -3.41 6.54
CA TRP A 82 -0.28 -2.41 7.04
C TRP A 82 -0.89 -2.90 8.36
N HIS A 83 -0.45 -2.31 9.47
CA HIS A 83 -0.91 -2.64 10.81
C HIS A 83 -2.07 -1.73 11.21
N TYR A 84 -3.22 -2.33 11.53
CA TYR A 84 -4.38 -1.63 12.08
C TYR A 84 -4.14 -1.29 13.53
N THR A 85 -4.13 -0.01 13.88
CA THR A 85 -3.91 0.42 15.27
C THR A 85 -5.20 0.42 16.11
N ASN A 86 -6.35 0.18 15.48
CA ASN A 86 -7.69 0.32 16.06
C ASN A 86 -8.60 -0.90 15.84
N LYS A 87 -8.07 -2.11 15.94
CA LYS A 87 -8.89 -3.34 15.82
C LYS A 87 -9.98 -3.34 16.91
N SER A 88 -11.25 -3.27 16.49
CA SER A 88 -12.39 -3.14 17.39
C SER A 88 -13.07 -4.47 17.76
N THR A 89 -12.95 -5.50 16.91
CA THR A 89 -13.61 -6.79 17.14
C THR A 89 -12.60 -7.81 17.63
N PRO A 90 -12.74 -8.34 18.87
CA PRO A 90 -11.82 -9.34 19.40
C PRO A 90 -12.00 -10.69 18.72
N SER A 91 -10.90 -11.44 18.60
CA SER A 91 -10.91 -12.87 18.29
C SER A 91 -10.66 -13.63 19.59
N LEU A 92 -11.67 -14.36 20.08
CA LEU A 92 -11.62 -14.99 21.41
C LEU A 92 -10.87 -16.33 21.42
N ASN A 93 -10.84 -17.03 20.28
CA ASN A 93 -10.37 -18.41 20.21
C ASN A 93 -9.09 -18.58 19.37
N PHE A 94 -8.55 -17.51 18.79
CA PHE A 94 -7.33 -17.55 17.99
C PHE A 94 -6.66 -16.17 17.91
N TRP A 95 -5.48 -16.12 17.29
CA TRP A 95 -4.74 -14.88 17.07
C TRP A 95 -5.60 -13.86 16.33
N GLN A 96 -5.69 -12.66 16.88
CA GLN A 96 -6.44 -11.57 16.29
C GLN A 96 -5.71 -11.01 15.07
N ARG A 97 -6.37 -11.01 13.90
CA ARG A 97 -5.81 -10.35 12.72
C ARG A 97 -5.81 -8.84 12.93
N THR A 98 -4.64 -8.25 12.90
CA THR A 98 -4.43 -6.81 13.10
C THR A 98 -3.67 -6.17 11.95
N HIS A 99 -3.51 -6.88 10.82
CA HIS A 99 -2.79 -6.37 9.66
C HIS A 99 -3.31 -6.95 8.36
N GLU A 100 -3.03 -6.23 7.29
CA GLU A 100 -2.95 -6.73 5.91
C GLU A 100 -1.51 -6.60 5.40
N SER A 101 -1.19 -7.37 4.39
CA SER A 101 0.13 -7.33 3.73
C SER A 101 0.05 -6.56 2.42
N ILE A 102 1.20 -6.01 2.01
CA ILE A 102 1.36 -5.34 0.73
C ILE A 102 2.65 -5.82 0.09
N LEU A 103 2.59 -6.35 -1.12
CA LEU A 103 3.78 -6.60 -1.91
C LEU A 103 4.19 -5.31 -2.62
N CYS A 104 5.36 -4.78 -2.30
CA CYS A 104 5.99 -3.67 -3.00
C CYS A 104 6.95 -4.25 -4.05
N CYS A 105 6.52 -4.28 -5.30
CA CYS A 105 7.20 -4.92 -6.42
C CYS A 105 7.91 -3.88 -7.30
N TYR A 106 9.12 -4.20 -7.76
CA TYR A 106 9.91 -3.28 -8.59
C TYR A 106 10.91 -4.06 -9.47
N LYS A 107 11.14 -3.56 -10.69
CA LYS A 107 12.10 -4.17 -11.64
C LYS A 107 13.53 -3.79 -11.27
N ASN A 108 13.85 -2.51 -11.34
CA ASN A 108 15.14 -1.93 -10.96
C ASN A 108 15.02 -1.19 -9.63
N LYS A 109 16.08 -0.50 -9.19
CA LYS A 109 16.00 0.35 -7.99
C LYS A 109 14.85 1.35 -8.15
N PRO A 110 13.80 1.27 -7.29
CA PRO A 110 12.62 2.12 -7.43
C PRO A 110 12.91 3.55 -6.96
N ILE A 111 12.06 4.49 -7.40
CA ILE A 111 11.98 5.81 -6.75
C ILE A 111 11.48 5.60 -5.32
N PHE A 112 12.17 6.21 -4.35
CA PHE A 112 11.74 6.14 -2.95
C PHE A 112 12.02 7.47 -2.23
N ASN A 113 10.96 8.21 -1.98
CA ASN A 113 10.97 9.51 -1.31
C ASN A 113 10.84 9.34 0.21
N ARG A 114 11.88 8.82 0.85
CA ARG A 114 11.88 8.47 2.28
C ARG A 114 11.46 9.63 3.19
N ASP A 115 11.80 10.87 2.81
CA ASP A 115 11.57 12.04 3.65
C ASP A 115 10.13 12.52 3.63
N ASP A 116 9.35 12.17 2.58
CA ASP A 116 7.92 12.46 2.46
C ASP A 116 7.04 11.52 3.29
N VAL A 117 7.60 10.40 3.74
CA VAL A 117 6.87 9.33 4.44
C VAL A 117 7.54 8.96 5.77
N ARG A 118 8.26 9.90 6.37
CA ARG A 118 8.85 9.73 7.70
C ARG A 118 7.76 9.50 8.76
N GLU A 119 8.14 8.79 9.80
CA GLU A 119 7.27 8.47 10.94
C GLU A 119 7.64 9.33 12.15
N PRO A 120 6.69 9.65 13.04
CA PRO A 120 7.02 10.28 14.30
C PRO A 120 8.02 9.45 15.11
N TYR A 121 8.98 10.09 15.77
CA TYR A 121 9.79 9.40 16.76
C TYR A 121 8.97 9.02 17.99
N THR A 122 9.37 7.94 18.63
CA THR A 122 8.84 7.61 19.96
C THR A 122 9.46 8.53 21.01
N ASP A 123 8.69 8.88 22.07
CA ASP A 123 9.20 9.64 23.20
C ASP A 123 10.45 9.01 23.83
N THR A 124 10.46 7.68 23.91
CA THR A 124 11.60 6.91 24.43
C THR A 124 12.87 7.17 23.61
N PHE A 125 12.77 7.23 22.28
CA PHE A 125 13.92 7.55 21.43
C PHE A 125 14.39 8.99 21.70
N LEU A 126 13.47 9.97 21.69
CA LEU A 126 13.80 11.38 21.89
C LEU A 126 14.47 11.64 23.24
N LYS A 127 13.95 11.04 24.33
CA LYS A 127 14.47 11.21 25.68
C LYS A 127 15.80 10.48 25.93
N ASN A 128 15.95 9.28 25.36
CA ASN A 128 17.02 8.35 25.79
C ASN A 128 18.08 8.11 24.75
N ALA A 129 17.85 8.42 23.47
CA ALA A 129 18.75 8.04 22.39
C ALA A 129 19.21 9.20 21.50
N ALA A 130 18.33 10.16 21.21
CA ALA A 130 18.65 11.27 20.34
C ALA A 130 19.81 12.12 20.89
N GLY A 131 20.80 12.44 20.02
CA GLY A 131 21.97 13.22 20.38
C GLY A 131 23.03 12.53 21.26
N LYS A 132 22.82 11.29 21.65
CA LYS A 132 23.76 10.54 22.53
C LYS A 132 24.64 9.60 21.72
N VAL A 133 25.93 9.52 22.10
CA VAL A 133 26.84 8.51 21.56
C VAL A 133 26.40 7.13 22.01
N ARG A 134 26.29 6.22 21.08
CA ARG A 134 25.96 4.81 21.35
C ARG A 134 26.93 3.88 20.63
N LYS A 135 27.39 2.88 21.36
CA LYS A 135 28.08 1.73 20.76
C LYS A 135 27.08 0.80 20.13
N SER A 136 27.38 0.30 18.95
CA SER A 136 26.58 -0.76 18.34
C SER A 136 26.63 -2.01 19.20
N THR A 137 25.50 -2.71 19.31
CA THR A 137 25.43 -4.01 19.98
C THR A 137 25.88 -5.10 19.01
N ILE A 138 26.65 -6.07 19.48
CA ILE A 138 26.99 -7.25 18.69
C ILE A 138 25.71 -8.00 18.34
N GLY A 139 25.54 -8.32 17.06
CA GLY A 139 24.37 -9.00 16.57
C GLY A 139 24.49 -9.32 15.08
N ARG A 140 23.38 -9.80 14.48
CA ARG A 140 23.35 -10.22 13.06
C ARG A 140 23.91 -9.17 12.09
N PHE A 141 23.78 -7.89 12.38
CA PHE A 141 24.14 -6.79 11.48
C PHE A 141 25.26 -5.89 12.01
N SER A 142 25.89 -6.25 13.12
CA SER A 142 26.93 -5.44 13.75
C SER A 142 27.91 -6.31 14.55
N ASN A 143 29.20 -6.00 14.44
CA ASN A 143 30.27 -6.61 15.24
C ASN A 143 30.55 -5.85 16.56
N GLY A 144 29.75 -4.83 16.90
CA GLY A 144 29.91 -4.07 18.14
C GLY A 144 30.98 -2.97 18.11
N SER A 145 31.71 -2.81 17.02
CA SER A 145 32.86 -1.89 16.95
C SER A 145 32.49 -0.44 16.62
N LYS A 146 31.26 -0.19 16.12
CA LYS A 146 30.84 1.12 15.61
C LYS A 146 30.22 1.97 16.71
N GLU A 147 30.74 3.18 16.90
CA GLU A 147 30.07 4.24 17.67
C GLU A 147 29.25 5.13 16.72
N THR A 148 28.07 5.53 17.13
CA THR A 148 27.16 6.35 16.31
C THR A 148 26.41 7.34 17.21
N ILE A 149 26.26 8.58 16.71
CA ILE A 149 25.33 9.55 17.29
C ILE A 149 24.10 9.60 16.38
N TYR A 150 22.95 9.29 16.93
CA TYR A 150 21.67 9.38 16.21
C TYR A 150 21.06 10.75 16.42
N THR A 151 21.31 11.68 15.50
CA THR A 151 20.65 12.99 15.51
C THR A 151 19.20 12.80 15.05
N ALA A 152 18.25 13.32 15.83
CA ALA A 152 16.85 13.34 15.44
C ALA A 152 16.69 14.26 14.22
N HIS A 153 16.05 13.75 13.17
CA HIS A 153 15.70 14.53 11.98
C HIS A 153 14.37 15.27 12.23
N GLU A 154 14.27 16.54 11.80
CA GLU A 154 13.05 17.35 12.01
C GLU A 154 11.76 16.69 11.47
N GLY A 155 11.85 16.04 10.30
CA GLY A 155 10.74 15.32 9.68
C GLY A 155 10.39 13.98 10.33
N GLY A 156 11.12 13.52 11.37
CA GLY A 156 10.86 12.23 12.03
C GLY A 156 11.81 11.09 11.64
N ALA A 157 11.48 9.90 12.11
CA ALA A 157 12.21 8.65 11.86
C ALA A 157 12.06 8.18 10.41
N LEU A 158 13.03 7.41 9.94
CA LEU A 158 12.92 6.74 8.63
C LEU A 158 11.71 5.79 8.58
N PRO A 159 10.99 5.74 7.45
CA PRO A 159 9.84 4.86 7.31
C PRO A 159 10.25 3.39 7.43
N ARG A 160 9.36 2.60 8.00
CA ARG A 160 9.53 1.16 8.19
C ARG A 160 8.61 0.39 7.24
N ASP A 161 8.90 -0.89 7.09
CA ASP A 161 8.06 -1.82 6.34
C ASP A 161 6.80 -2.27 7.11
N VAL A 162 6.59 -1.76 8.32
CA VAL A 162 5.34 -1.88 9.10
C VAL A 162 4.69 -0.50 9.20
N ILE A 163 3.70 -0.27 8.34
CA ILE A 163 2.97 0.99 8.22
C ILE A 163 1.80 0.99 9.22
N LYS A 164 1.77 1.95 10.14
CA LYS A 164 0.76 2.06 11.19
C LYS A 164 -0.30 3.07 10.80
N VAL A 165 -1.43 2.59 10.30
CA VAL A 165 -2.59 3.42 9.92
C VAL A 165 -3.85 2.76 10.46
N PRO A 166 -4.74 3.51 11.16
CA PRO A 166 -6.02 2.97 11.61
C PRO A 166 -6.85 2.45 10.43
N ALA A 167 -7.53 1.32 10.61
CA ALA A 167 -8.56 0.91 9.67
C ALA A 167 -9.79 1.83 9.79
N LEU A 168 -10.58 1.92 8.72
CA LEU A 168 -11.82 2.70 8.69
C LEU A 168 -12.93 1.99 9.50
N ALA A 169 -12.69 1.76 10.79
CA ALA A 169 -13.60 1.09 11.70
C ALA A 169 -13.99 2.02 12.86
N GLY A 170 -15.20 1.86 13.38
CA GLY A 170 -15.70 2.68 14.49
C GLY A 170 -15.74 4.17 14.15
N GLY A 171 -15.49 5.01 15.16
CA GLY A 171 -15.53 6.47 15.02
C GLY A 171 -14.42 7.06 14.14
N ALA A 172 -13.24 6.41 14.08
CA ALA A 172 -12.10 6.91 13.32
C ALA A 172 -12.36 6.96 11.79
N GLY A 173 -13.19 6.06 11.27
CA GLY A 173 -13.53 6.01 9.84
C GLY A 173 -14.81 6.73 9.45
N LYS A 174 -15.57 7.29 10.40
CA LYS A 174 -16.95 7.75 10.17
C LYS A 174 -17.09 8.81 9.06
N LYS A 175 -16.12 9.71 8.93
CA LYS A 175 -16.15 10.79 7.93
C LYS A 175 -15.66 10.36 6.55
N GLU A 176 -14.86 9.31 6.47
CA GLU A 176 -14.24 8.86 5.23
C GLU A 176 -14.97 7.66 4.61
N ARG A 177 -15.65 6.87 5.46
CA ARG A 177 -16.22 5.59 5.07
C ARG A 177 -17.43 5.75 4.15
N VAL A 178 -17.40 4.97 3.06
CA VAL A 178 -18.53 4.81 2.11
C VAL A 178 -19.02 3.36 2.13
N ASP A 179 -20.09 3.06 1.42
CA ASP A 179 -20.65 1.71 1.30
C ASP A 179 -19.78 0.82 0.40
N HIS A 180 -18.65 0.40 0.97
CA HIS A 180 -17.72 -0.54 0.34
C HIS A 180 -17.11 -1.46 1.43
N PRO A 181 -17.08 -2.79 1.23
CA PRO A 181 -16.74 -3.73 2.29
C PRO A 181 -15.27 -3.69 2.74
N THR A 182 -14.37 -3.24 1.89
CA THR A 182 -12.90 -3.31 2.11
C THR A 182 -12.19 -2.01 1.78
N GLN A 183 -12.85 -0.86 1.99
CA GLN A 183 -12.27 0.45 1.70
C GLN A 183 -10.91 0.67 2.38
N LYS A 184 -9.91 1.12 1.61
CA LYS A 184 -8.59 1.50 2.14
C LYS A 184 -8.60 2.94 2.70
N PRO A 185 -7.92 3.21 3.83
CA PRO A 185 -7.77 4.56 4.35
C PRO A 185 -6.98 5.46 3.41
N LEU A 186 -7.41 6.71 3.20
CA LEU A 186 -6.68 7.69 2.37
C LEU A 186 -5.25 7.89 2.84
N ASN A 187 -5.03 7.92 4.16
CA ASN A 187 -3.68 8.07 4.72
C ASN A 187 -2.73 6.93 4.29
N LEU A 188 -3.23 5.69 4.18
CA LEU A 188 -2.43 4.57 3.68
C LEU A 188 -2.10 4.76 2.20
N CYS A 189 -3.09 5.14 1.38
CA CYS A 189 -2.90 5.41 -0.04
C CYS A 189 -1.89 6.54 -0.26
N ASP A 190 -2.00 7.63 0.51
CA ASP A 190 -1.08 8.77 0.48
C ASP A 190 0.37 8.37 0.79
N ILE A 191 0.60 7.52 1.79
CA ILE A 191 1.93 7.04 2.14
C ILE A 191 2.56 6.29 0.96
N LEU A 192 1.82 5.36 0.33
CA LEU A 192 2.34 4.58 -0.79
C LEU A 192 2.62 5.45 -2.02
N ILE A 193 1.71 6.38 -2.33
CA ILE A 193 1.85 7.31 -3.45
C ILE A 193 3.06 8.23 -3.23
N LYS A 194 3.13 8.92 -2.09
CA LYS A 194 4.23 9.86 -1.78
C LYS A 194 5.59 9.17 -1.75
N ALA A 195 5.65 7.93 -1.25
CA ALA A 195 6.87 7.14 -1.24
C ALA A 195 7.45 6.93 -2.65
N SER A 196 6.60 6.81 -3.67
CA SER A 196 7.00 6.43 -5.04
C SER A 196 6.81 7.53 -6.09
N LEU A 197 6.44 8.75 -5.67
CA LEU A 197 6.16 9.87 -6.56
C LEU A 197 7.42 10.30 -7.34
N ASN A 198 7.32 10.43 -8.65
CA ASN A 198 8.39 11.01 -9.47
C ASN A 198 8.37 12.54 -9.37
N LYS A 199 9.23 13.10 -8.53
CA LYS A 199 9.35 14.56 -8.33
C LYS A 199 10.01 15.32 -9.48
N ASN A 200 10.67 14.60 -10.39
CA ASN A 200 11.40 15.19 -11.52
C ASN A 200 10.60 15.17 -12.83
N GLY A 201 9.32 14.83 -12.78
CA GLY A 201 8.46 14.75 -13.95
C GLY A 201 7.00 14.46 -13.59
N GLN A 202 6.17 14.29 -14.62
CA GLN A 202 4.78 13.89 -14.40
C GLN A 202 4.71 12.43 -13.96
N THR A 203 4.00 12.18 -12.86
CA THR A 203 3.67 10.84 -12.40
C THR A 203 2.34 10.40 -12.99
N LEU A 204 2.28 9.17 -13.48
CA LEU A 204 1.06 8.47 -13.85
C LEU A 204 0.83 7.30 -12.90
N ILE A 205 -0.36 7.26 -12.29
CA ILE A 205 -0.81 6.15 -11.44
C ILE A 205 -1.85 5.32 -12.19
N VAL A 206 -1.76 4.00 -12.10
CA VAL A 206 -2.79 3.08 -12.58
C VAL A 206 -3.37 2.29 -11.41
N ILE A 207 -4.70 2.26 -11.30
CA ILE A 207 -5.45 1.56 -10.26
C ILE A 207 -6.36 0.52 -10.96
N PRO A 208 -5.93 -0.76 -11.08
CA PRO A 208 -6.68 -1.80 -11.78
C PRO A 208 -7.98 -2.25 -11.10
N PHE A 209 -8.13 -1.97 -9.81
CA PHE A 209 -9.28 -2.35 -8.98
C PHE A 209 -9.68 -1.15 -8.12
N VAL A 210 -10.50 -0.26 -8.65
CA VAL A 210 -10.81 1.04 -8.02
C VAL A 210 -11.65 0.88 -6.74
N GLY A 211 -12.62 -0.03 -6.74
CA GLY A 211 -13.54 -0.24 -5.63
C GLY A 211 -14.14 1.08 -5.13
N SER A 212 -13.88 1.43 -3.87
CA SER A 212 -14.34 2.68 -3.25
C SER A 212 -13.68 3.96 -3.79
N GLY A 213 -12.63 3.85 -4.61
CA GLY A 213 -11.91 4.99 -5.19
C GLY A 213 -10.86 5.63 -4.29
N SER A 214 -10.45 5.01 -3.19
CA SER A 214 -9.53 5.65 -2.22
C SER A 214 -8.19 6.06 -2.86
N GLU A 215 -7.60 5.22 -3.69
CA GLU A 215 -6.36 5.51 -4.41
C GLU A 215 -6.54 6.63 -5.46
N CYS A 216 -7.69 6.66 -6.14
CA CYS A 216 -8.04 7.73 -7.08
C CYS A 216 -8.20 9.07 -6.36
N VAL A 217 -8.90 9.07 -5.22
CA VAL A 217 -9.10 10.25 -4.35
C VAL A 217 -7.75 10.74 -3.84
N SER A 218 -6.89 9.85 -3.37
CA SER A 218 -5.53 10.20 -2.91
C SER A 218 -4.69 10.79 -4.06
N ALA A 219 -4.72 10.19 -5.26
CA ALA A 219 -4.04 10.72 -6.42
C ALA A 219 -4.52 12.14 -6.78
N LYS A 220 -5.84 12.35 -6.79
CA LYS A 220 -6.44 13.66 -7.07
C LYS A 220 -6.06 14.71 -6.03
N ASN A 221 -6.13 14.39 -4.74
CA ASN A 221 -5.73 15.28 -3.65
C ASN A 221 -4.25 15.72 -3.75
N ASN A 222 -3.41 14.89 -4.33
CA ASN A 222 -1.99 15.18 -4.56
C ASN A 222 -1.71 15.75 -5.97
N ASN A 223 -2.74 16.11 -6.76
CA ASN A 223 -2.62 16.63 -8.13
C ASN A 223 -1.85 15.70 -9.08
N ILE A 224 -2.06 14.40 -8.97
CA ILE A 224 -1.37 13.39 -9.77
C ILE A 224 -2.32 12.80 -10.80
N ASN A 225 -1.85 12.61 -12.04
CA ASN A 225 -2.59 11.94 -13.09
C ASN A 225 -2.81 10.47 -12.77
N TYR A 226 -4.02 9.98 -12.97
CA TYR A 226 -4.35 8.58 -12.72
C TYR A 226 -5.32 8.01 -13.76
N ILE A 227 -5.29 6.66 -13.89
CA ILE A 227 -6.24 5.86 -14.66
C ILE A 227 -6.77 4.77 -13.72
N GLY A 228 -8.07 4.76 -13.48
CA GLY A 228 -8.75 3.74 -12.69
C GLY A 228 -9.54 2.77 -13.56
N PHE A 229 -9.64 1.51 -13.14
CA PHE A 229 -10.48 0.48 -13.74
C PHE A 229 -11.37 -0.13 -12.68
N GLU A 230 -12.67 -0.21 -12.96
CA GLU A 230 -13.68 -0.85 -12.11
C GLU A 230 -14.72 -1.50 -13.01
N ILE A 231 -15.22 -2.66 -12.61
CA ILE A 231 -16.26 -3.39 -13.36
C ILE A 231 -17.65 -3.26 -12.74
N ASN A 232 -17.71 -2.94 -11.45
CA ASN A 232 -18.98 -2.77 -10.73
C ASN A 232 -19.46 -1.31 -10.86
N ASN A 233 -20.63 -1.11 -11.47
CA ASN A 233 -21.21 0.22 -11.71
C ASN A 233 -21.51 0.96 -10.40
N ASP A 234 -21.90 0.29 -9.33
CA ASP A 234 -22.17 0.92 -8.04
C ASP A 234 -20.88 1.49 -7.44
N TYR A 235 -19.79 0.76 -7.52
CA TYR A 235 -18.47 1.24 -7.08
C TYR A 235 -17.94 2.37 -7.97
N ILE A 236 -18.18 2.32 -9.27
CA ILE A 236 -17.89 3.45 -10.17
C ILE A 236 -18.63 4.71 -9.71
N ASN A 237 -19.90 4.60 -9.37
CA ASN A 237 -20.71 5.73 -8.87
C ASN A 237 -20.17 6.26 -7.53
N ILE A 238 -19.84 5.39 -6.59
CA ILE A 238 -19.25 5.76 -5.30
C ILE A 238 -17.93 6.51 -5.52
N ALA A 239 -17.02 5.96 -6.34
CA ALA A 239 -15.73 6.58 -6.62
C ALA A 239 -15.89 7.95 -7.29
N ASN A 240 -16.77 8.08 -8.27
CA ASN A 240 -17.04 9.35 -8.95
C ASN A 240 -17.63 10.40 -8.01
N THR A 241 -18.56 10.03 -7.13
CA THR A 241 -19.12 10.94 -6.11
C THR A 241 -18.01 11.50 -5.23
N ARG A 242 -17.15 10.64 -4.67
CA ARG A 242 -16.00 11.04 -3.84
C ARG A 242 -15.02 11.95 -4.61
N LEU A 243 -14.77 11.67 -5.87
CA LEU A 243 -13.90 12.49 -6.71
C LEU A 243 -14.50 13.86 -7.00
N ASN A 244 -15.80 13.98 -7.16
CA ASN A 244 -16.49 15.26 -7.39
C ASN A 244 -16.50 16.16 -6.14
N GLU A 245 -16.55 15.58 -4.94
CA GLU A 245 -16.50 16.31 -3.66
C GLU A 245 -15.16 17.04 -3.43
N ILE A 246 -14.07 16.61 -4.08
CA ILE A 246 -12.74 17.26 -3.98
C ILE A 246 -12.69 18.60 -4.77
N ASN A 247 -13.61 18.83 -5.69
CA ASN A 247 -13.63 20.04 -6.53
C ASN A 247 -14.45 21.18 -5.93
N ASN A 248 -15.11 20.95 -4.78
CA ASN A 248 -15.90 21.91 -4.03
C ASN A 248 -15.22 22.28 -2.72
#